data_9ea09e7df147f4d92bf20dcf475378c7
#
_entry.id   9ea09e7df147f4d92bf20dcf475378c7
#
_cell.length_a   1.000
_cell.length_b   1.000
_cell.length_c   1.000
_cell.angle_alpha   90.00
_cell.angle_beta   90.00
_cell.angle_gamma   90.00
#
_symmetry.space_group_name_H-M   'P 1'
#
loop_
_entity.id
_entity.type
_entity.pdbx_description
1 polymer ?
#
loop_
_entity_poly.entity_id
_entity_poly.type
_entity_poly.pdbx_seq_one_letter_code
_entity_poly.pdbx_strand_id
1 'polypeptide(L)'
;MKAIVQDKYGSAEVLDARDIEKPQIGDDQVLIRVHAASVHLGDWVLMTGSPFVMRFATGLRRPKNQVPGTDVAGTVEGIGKDVERLRPGDEVFGWCAGAFAEYA
;
A
#
# COMPACT_ATOMS: atom_id res chain seq x y z
N MET A 1 -3.07 9.39 9.41
CA MET A 1 -2.02 9.64 8.39
C MET A 1 -2.63 10.06 7.07
N LYS A 2 -1.87 10.76 6.27
CA LYS A 2 -2.30 11.10 4.91
C LYS A 2 -2.04 9.94 3.96
N ALA A 3 -3.01 9.64 3.12
CA ALA A 3 -2.93 8.57 2.15
C ALA A 3 -3.75 8.90 0.91
N ILE A 4 -3.39 8.30 -0.21
CA ILE A 4 -4.24 8.26 -1.39
C ILE A 4 -5.18 7.07 -1.24
N VAL A 5 -6.46 7.30 -1.40
CA VAL A 5 -7.50 6.29 -1.17
C VAL A 5 -8.37 6.17 -2.41
N GLN A 6 -8.78 4.97 -2.71
CA GLN A 6 -9.68 4.67 -3.82
C GLN A 6 -10.80 3.74 -3.33
N ASP A 7 -12.04 4.14 -3.50
CA ASP A 7 -13.20 3.35 -3.08
C ASP A 7 -13.79 2.51 -4.21
N LYS A 8 -13.46 2.82 -5.44
CA LYS A 8 -13.96 2.13 -6.63
C LYS A 8 -12.90 2.10 -7.72
N TYR A 9 -13.07 1.21 -8.67
CA TYR A 9 -12.23 1.18 -9.87
C TYR A 9 -12.56 2.34 -10.80
N GLY A 10 -11.57 2.83 -11.51
CA GLY A 10 -11.75 3.88 -12.49
C GLY A 10 -10.43 4.50 -12.92
N SER A 11 -10.51 5.68 -13.53
CA SER A 11 -9.34 6.48 -13.90
C SER A 11 -8.81 7.23 -12.68
N ALA A 12 -7.80 8.08 -12.88
CA ALA A 12 -7.16 8.82 -11.79
C ALA A 12 -8.14 9.66 -10.95
N GLU A 13 -9.31 10.01 -11.48
CA GLU A 13 -10.34 10.77 -10.76
C GLU A 13 -10.93 10.01 -9.56
N VAL A 14 -10.77 8.69 -9.49
CA VAL A 14 -11.23 7.90 -8.34
C VAL A 14 -10.25 7.95 -7.16
N LEU A 15 -9.06 8.50 -7.36
CA LEU A 15 -8.05 8.67 -6.33
C LEU A 15 -8.35 9.93 -5.52
N ASP A 16 -8.26 9.81 -4.21
CA ASP A 16 -8.59 10.89 -3.29
C ASP A 16 -7.57 10.93 -2.14
N ALA A 17 -7.12 12.13 -1.78
CA ALA A 17 -6.23 12.29 -0.64
C ALA A 17 -7.06 12.42 0.63
N ARG A 18 -6.87 11.50 1.55
CA ARG A 18 -7.63 11.44 2.82
C ARG A 18 -6.70 11.27 4.01
N ASP A 19 -7.22 11.65 5.16
CA ASP A 19 -6.60 11.33 6.43
C ASP A 19 -7.23 10.04 6.98
N ILE A 20 -6.42 9.02 7.19
CA ILE A 20 -6.86 7.70 7.65
C ILE A 20 -5.99 7.23 8.82
N GLU A 21 -6.40 6.19 9.49
CA GLU A 21 -5.60 5.60 10.56
C GLU A 21 -4.36 4.92 10.01
N LYS A 22 -3.26 4.95 10.78
CA LYS A 22 -2.07 4.16 10.49
C LYS A 22 -2.42 2.69 10.40
N PRO A 23 -1.81 1.94 9.46
CA PRO A 23 -2.00 0.50 9.42
C PRO A 23 -1.52 -0.15 10.72
N GLN A 24 -2.24 -1.16 11.16
CA GLN A 24 -1.81 -2.01 12.26
C GLN A 24 -1.12 -3.25 11.70
N ILE A 25 0.06 -3.54 12.19
CA ILE A 25 0.85 -4.67 11.70
C ILE A 25 0.53 -5.94 12.49
N GLY A 26 0.56 -7.07 11.77
CA GLY A 26 0.52 -8.39 12.38
C GLY A 26 1.89 -8.81 12.90
N ASP A 27 1.95 -10.00 13.48
CA ASP A 27 3.14 -10.52 14.15
C ASP A 27 4.33 -10.74 13.19
N ASP A 28 4.07 -10.98 11.92
CA ASP A 28 5.06 -11.24 10.87
C ASP A 28 5.27 -10.05 9.92
N GLN A 29 4.77 -8.89 10.28
CA GLN A 29 4.78 -7.71 9.42
C GLN A 29 5.66 -6.60 9.99
N VAL A 30 6.04 -5.68 9.12
CA VAL A 30 6.77 -4.47 9.49
C VAL A 30 5.96 -3.24 9.09
N LEU A 31 6.05 -2.20 9.89
CA LEU A 31 5.49 -0.89 9.56
C LEU A 31 6.61 -0.01 9.02
N ILE A 32 6.42 0.52 7.82
CA ILE A 32 7.40 1.35 7.14
C ILE A 32 6.90 2.79 7.11
N ARG A 33 7.73 3.72 7.56
CA ARG A 33 7.53 5.13 7.29
C ARG A 33 8.03 5.41 5.86
N VAL A 34 7.09 5.71 4.97
CA VAL A 34 7.37 5.82 3.55
C VAL A 34 8.11 7.12 3.25
N HIS A 35 9.25 7.02 2.60
CA HIS A 35 10.01 8.16 2.09
C HIS A 35 9.74 8.39 0.60
N ALA A 36 9.58 7.30 -0.15
CA ALA A 36 9.30 7.34 -1.58
C ALA A 36 8.50 6.12 -2.02
N ALA A 37 7.68 6.30 -3.02
CA ALA A 37 6.95 5.23 -3.69
C ALA A 37 6.99 5.51 -5.18
N SER A 38 7.00 4.47 -6.00
CA SER A 38 7.00 4.61 -7.44
C SER A 38 5.69 4.14 -8.04
N VAL A 39 5.39 4.62 -9.24
CA VAL A 39 4.20 4.24 -10.01
C VAL A 39 4.63 3.37 -11.17
N HIS A 40 3.96 2.25 -11.36
CA HIS A 40 4.20 1.34 -12.47
C HIS A 40 2.90 0.81 -13.06
N LEU A 41 3.00 -0.01 -14.11
CA LEU A 41 1.82 -0.52 -14.83
C LEU A 41 0.87 -1.31 -13.92
N GLY A 42 1.39 -2.04 -12.95
CA GLY A 42 0.58 -2.78 -11.98
C GLY A 42 -0.34 -1.87 -11.16
N ASP A 43 0.11 -0.67 -10.84
CA ASP A 43 -0.73 0.31 -10.13
C ASP A 43 -1.91 0.74 -10.99
N TRP A 44 -1.71 0.90 -12.30
CA TRP A 44 -2.79 1.19 -13.24
C TRP A 44 -3.81 0.05 -13.30
N VAL A 45 -3.34 -1.19 -13.34
CA VAL A 45 -4.21 -2.38 -13.33
C VAL A 45 -5.05 -2.42 -12.05
N LEU A 46 -4.45 -2.17 -10.91
CA LEU A 46 -5.16 -2.16 -9.62
C LEU A 46 -6.16 -1.00 -9.54
N MET A 47 -5.79 0.17 -10.05
CA MET A 47 -6.66 1.34 -10.03
C MET A 47 -7.88 1.16 -10.92
N THR A 48 -7.68 0.67 -12.15
CA THR A 48 -8.74 0.55 -13.13
C THR A 48 -9.55 -0.74 -13.00
N GLY A 49 -8.98 -1.76 -12.34
CA GLY A 49 -9.57 -3.09 -12.30
C GLY A 49 -9.59 -3.79 -13.65
N SER A 50 -8.67 -3.44 -14.53
CA SER A 50 -8.58 -3.95 -15.89
C SER A 50 -7.26 -4.71 -16.12
N PRO A 51 -7.26 -5.89 -16.71
CA PRO A 51 -8.45 -6.60 -17.22
C PRO A 51 -9.34 -7.12 -16.07
N PHE A 52 -10.62 -7.29 -16.35
CA PHE A 52 -11.62 -7.66 -15.34
C PHE A 52 -11.26 -8.92 -14.55
N VAL A 53 -10.58 -9.88 -15.17
CA VAL A 53 -10.16 -11.14 -14.53
C VAL A 53 -9.29 -10.87 -13.29
N MET A 54 -8.54 -9.79 -13.25
CA MET A 54 -7.71 -9.44 -12.10
C MET A 54 -8.53 -9.10 -10.85
N ARG A 55 -9.80 -8.74 -11.02
CA ARG A 55 -10.70 -8.44 -9.90
C ARG A 55 -10.99 -9.64 -9.02
N PHE A 56 -10.78 -10.86 -9.50
CA PHE A 56 -10.87 -12.05 -8.66
C PHE A 56 -9.81 -12.04 -7.53
N ALA A 57 -8.66 -11.41 -7.78
CA ALA A 57 -7.61 -11.26 -6.77
C ALA A 57 -7.74 -9.95 -5.99
N THR A 58 -8.15 -8.85 -6.65
CA THR A 58 -8.13 -7.51 -6.07
C THR A 58 -9.47 -7.02 -5.53
N GLY A 59 -10.58 -7.67 -5.89
CA GLY A 59 -11.94 -7.34 -5.49
C GLY A 59 -12.87 -7.18 -6.71
N LEU A 60 -14.01 -7.85 -6.70
CA LEU A 60 -14.92 -7.92 -7.87
C LEU A 60 -15.60 -6.59 -8.17
N ARG A 61 -16.13 -5.91 -7.14
CA ARG A 61 -16.90 -4.67 -7.28
C ARG A 61 -16.07 -3.44 -6.94
N ARG A 62 -15.18 -3.57 -5.97
CA ARG A 62 -14.30 -2.50 -5.49
C ARG A 62 -12.99 -3.10 -5.01
N PRO A 63 -11.89 -2.32 -4.98
CA PRO A 63 -10.63 -2.82 -4.47
C PRO A 63 -10.75 -3.27 -3.01
N LYS A 64 -10.18 -4.42 -2.70
CA LYS A 64 -10.08 -4.90 -1.32
C LYS A 64 -9.17 -4.01 -0.48
N ASN A 65 -8.08 -3.55 -1.07
CA ASN A 65 -7.17 -2.61 -0.46
C ASN A 65 -7.45 -1.23 -1.05
N GLN A 66 -7.90 -0.32 -0.21
CA GLN A 66 -8.29 1.02 -0.63
C GLN A 66 -7.11 1.96 -0.83
N VAL A 67 -5.95 1.66 -0.26
CA VAL A 67 -4.73 2.45 -0.47
C VAL A 67 -3.89 1.78 -1.55
N PRO A 68 -3.75 2.39 -2.72
CA PRO A 68 -2.94 1.82 -3.79
C PRO A 68 -1.44 1.96 -3.53
N GLY A 69 -0.66 1.43 -4.47
CA GLY A 69 0.80 1.48 -4.44
C GLY A 69 1.42 0.21 -3.89
N THR A 70 2.50 -0.23 -4.54
CA THR A 70 3.19 -1.47 -4.17
C THR A 70 4.68 -1.30 -3.97
N ASP A 71 5.33 -0.39 -4.71
CA ASP A 71 6.77 -0.16 -4.57
C ASP A 71 7.01 0.90 -3.51
N VAL A 72 7.91 0.59 -2.57
CA VAL A 72 8.15 1.46 -1.41
C VAL A 72 9.65 1.52 -1.10
N ALA A 73 10.08 2.68 -0.64
CA ALA A 73 11.34 2.87 0.04
C ALA A 73 11.10 3.72 1.28
N GLY A 74 11.69 3.35 2.38
CA GLY A 74 11.50 4.07 3.63
C GLY A 74 12.30 3.49 4.79
N THR A 75 11.86 3.84 5.98
CA THR A 75 12.51 3.42 7.22
C THR A 75 11.53 2.56 8.03
N VAL A 76 12.01 1.46 8.54
CA VAL A 76 11.22 0.60 9.44
C VAL A 76 10.92 1.38 10.72
N GLU A 77 9.64 1.54 11.03
CA GLU A 77 9.18 2.22 12.25
C GLU A 77 8.81 1.24 13.35
N GLY A 78 8.22 0.12 12.97
CA GLY A 78 7.84 -0.92 13.91
C GLY A 78 7.92 -2.30 13.29
N ILE A 79 8.05 -3.32 14.13
CA ILE A 79 8.09 -4.71 13.69
C ILE A 79 7.13 -5.54 14.54
N GLY A 80 6.55 -6.56 13.90
CA GLY A 80 5.80 -7.59 14.61
C GLY A 80 6.71 -8.49 15.42
N LYS A 81 6.14 -9.21 16.39
CA LYS A 81 6.93 -10.00 17.36
C LYS A 81 7.74 -11.14 16.71
N ASP A 82 7.31 -11.62 15.54
CA ASP A 82 7.96 -12.74 14.85
C ASP A 82 8.97 -12.27 13.80
N VAL A 83 9.17 -10.96 13.66
CA VAL A 83 10.13 -10.39 12.70
C VAL A 83 11.53 -10.40 13.32
N GLU A 84 12.47 -11.10 12.66
CA GLU A 84 13.83 -11.25 13.16
C GLU A 84 14.87 -10.54 12.30
N ARG A 85 14.59 -10.35 11.00
CA ARG A 85 15.56 -9.86 10.02
C ARG A 85 15.67 -8.34 9.95
N LEU A 86 14.64 -7.62 10.38
CA LEU A 86 14.55 -6.17 10.31
C LEU A 86 14.36 -5.58 11.70
N ARG A 87 14.82 -4.36 11.90
CA ARG A 87 14.70 -3.62 13.17
C ARG A 87 14.23 -2.19 12.88
N PRO A 88 13.54 -1.55 13.85
CA PRO A 88 13.23 -0.13 13.75
C PRO A 88 14.49 0.69 13.47
N GLY A 89 14.39 1.60 12.50
CA GLY A 89 15.50 2.42 12.04
C GLY A 89 16.20 1.90 10.79
N ASP A 90 15.97 0.66 10.38
CA ASP A 90 16.55 0.12 9.14
C ASP A 90 15.98 0.84 7.92
N GLU A 91 16.83 1.19 6.97
CA GLU A 91 16.42 1.69 5.67
C GLU A 91 16.14 0.51 4.75
N VAL A 92 14.96 0.51 4.13
CA VAL A 92 14.48 -0.60 3.30
C VAL A 92 13.86 -0.11 2.02
N PHE A 93 13.85 -0.98 1.02
CA PHE A 93 13.03 -0.80 -0.16
C PHE A 93 12.49 -2.16 -0.60
N GLY A 94 11.40 -2.15 -1.32
CA GLY A 94 10.80 -3.38 -1.79
C GLY A 94 9.34 -3.21 -2.15
N TRP A 95 8.59 -4.21 -1.82
CA TRP A 95 7.23 -4.40 -2.27
C TRP A 95 6.29 -4.57 -1.08
N CYS A 96 5.20 -3.82 -1.09
CA CYS A 96 4.22 -3.88 -0.01
C CYS A 96 2.82 -3.55 -0.53
N ALA A 97 1.85 -3.61 0.34
CA ALA A 97 0.51 -3.10 0.07
C ALA A 97 0.38 -1.69 0.65
N GLY A 98 -0.30 -0.80 -0.09
CA GLY A 98 -0.63 0.52 0.42
C GLY A 98 0.53 1.51 0.48
N ALA A 99 1.40 1.52 -0.54
CA ALA A 99 2.59 2.37 -0.55
C ALA A 99 2.30 3.87 -0.72
N PHE A 100 1.13 4.25 -1.24
CA PHE A 100 0.78 5.66 -1.46
C PHE A 100 0.20 6.30 -0.21
N ALA A 101 0.93 6.22 0.88
CA ALA A 101 0.57 6.74 2.18
C ALA A 101 1.84 7.09 2.97
N GLU A 102 1.67 7.75 4.10
CA GLU A 102 2.80 8.07 4.96
C GLU A 102 3.41 6.82 5.62
N TYR A 103 2.58 5.82 5.86
CA TYR A 103 3.00 4.53 6.44
C TYR A 103 2.41 3.36 5.65
N ALA A 104 3.16 2.29 5.53
CA ALA A 104 2.77 1.08 4.80
C ALA A 104 3.22 -0.18 5.53
#